data_bd3e39fc60f8ab05e6fc367dd57b5872
#
_entry.id   bd3e39fc60f8ab05e6fc367dd57b5872
#
_cell.length_a   1.000
_cell.length_b   1.000
_cell.length_c   1.000
_cell.angle_alpha   90.00
_cell.angle_beta   90.00
_cell.angle_gamma   90.00
#
_symmetry.space_group_name_H-M   'P 1'
#
loop_
_entity.id
_entity.type
_entity.pdbx_description
1 polymer ?
#
loop_
_entity_poly.entity_id
_entity_poly.type
_entity_poly.pdbx_seq_one_letter_code
_entity_poly.pdbx_strand_id
1 'polypeptide(L)'
;MKQLVLVRHGQSTWNLQNRFTGWVDVDLSERGVNEARDAGRTLKAQGYRFDLAMTSFLQRSIHTLDLILEEMGQMSLPVQTDWRLNERHYGALQGLNKKETAARHGDEQVLKWRRGYAVRPPALEVDDPSHPANDPRYNGIDGLPATESLADTLVRVTKWWHEQLVPHLESDRKVLVVAHGNSLRAMAKFLDDLSEDEIMQYNIPTGFPLVYHFNDDLSVAGHEYLADAAALEAAVSEVKSQASSKP
;
A
#
# COMPACT_ATOMS: atom_id res chain seq x y z
N MET A 1 17.94 10.17 15.31
CA MET A 1 17.60 9.13 14.32
C MET A 1 16.16 9.38 13.86
N LYS A 2 15.96 9.58 12.58
CA LYS A 2 14.65 9.88 11.97
C LYS A 2 13.83 8.61 11.81
N GLN A 3 12.52 8.70 11.91
CA GLN A 3 11.64 7.53 11.88
C GLN A 3 10.46 7.75 10.92
N LEU A 4 10.12 6.70 10.19
CA LEU A 4 8.94 6.59 9.36
C LEU A 4 8.22 5.29 9.70
N VAL A 5 6.92 5.35 9.93
CA VAL A 5 6.11 4.14 10.11
C VAL A 5 5.21 3.95 8.89
N LEU A 6 5.29 2.80 8.28
CA LEU A 6 4.47 2.38 7.16
C LEU A 6 3.45 1.34 7.63
N VAL A 7 2.18 1.50 7.24
CA VAL A 7 1.15 0.50 7.50
C VAL A 7 0.38 0.24 6.21
N ARG A 8 0.30 -1.01 5.78
CA ARG A 8 -0.63 -1.40 4.74
C ARG A 8 -2.04 -1.43 5.32
N HIS A 9 -3.01 -0.84 4.58
CA HIS A 9 -4.41 -0.88 4.99
C HIS A 9 -4.88 -2.29 5.36
N GLY A 10 -5.85 -2.40 6.26
CA GLY A 10 -6.48 -3.65 6.65
C GLY A 10 -7.12 -4.39 5.47
N GLN A 11 -7.47 -5.65 5.64
CA GLN A 11 -8.12 -6.44 4.58
C GLN A 11 -9.34 -5.70 4.04
N SER A 12 -9.39 -5.48 2.71
CA SER A 12 -10.58 -4.92 2.06
C SER A 12 -11.59 -6.01 1.71
N THR A 13 -12.85 -5.60 1.44
CA THR A 13 -13.92 -6.51 0.97
C THR A 13 -13.49 -7.27 -0.29
N TRP A 14 -12.75 -6.64 -1.19
CA TRP A 14 -12.26 -7.30 -2.40
C TRP A 14 -10.99 -8.15 -2.19
N ASN A 15 -10.19 -7.86 -1.16
CA ASN A 15 -9.15 -8.81 -0.73
C ASN A 15 -9.80 -10.12 -0.26
N LEU A 16 -10.85 -10.03 0.56
CA LEU A 16 -11.63 -11.19 1.02
C LEU A 16 -12.25 -11.97 -0.14
N GLN A 17 -12.78 -11.28 -1.16
CA GLN A 17 -13.38 -11.89 -2.36
C GLN A 17 -12.34 -12.36 -3.39
N ASN A 18 -11.05 -12.21 -3.12
CA ASN A 18 -9.95 -12.54 -4.03
C ASN A 18 -10.06 -11.85 -5.41
N ARG A 19 -10.43 -10.55 -5.42
CA ARG A 19 -10.53 -9.73 -6.63
C ARG A 19 -9.31 -8.80 -6.78
N PHE A 20 -9.04 -8.40 -8.04
CA PHE A 20 -8.12 -7.31 -8.34
C PHE A 20 -8.79 -5.99 -7.93
N THR A 21 -8.21 -5.24 -7.01
CA THR A 21 -8.82 -4.02 -6.49
C THR A 21 -8.34 -2.77 -7.23
N GLY A 22 -7.05 -2.55 -7.30
CA GLY A 22 -6.48 -1.35 -7.92
C GLY A 22 -7.03 -0.06 -7.31
N TRP A 23 -7.55 0.83 -8.17
CA TRP A 23 -8.10 2.12 -7.78
C TRP A 23 -9.62 2.09 -7.52
N VAL A 24 -10.27 0.94 -7.68
CA VAL A 24 -11.68 0.83 -7.28
C VAL A 24 -11.77 1.05 -5.77
N ASP A 25 -12.69 1.93 -5.38
CA ASP A 25 -12.77 2.45 -4.02
C ASP A 25 -13.68 1.61 -3.14
N VAL A 26 -13.17 0.47 -2.69
CA VAL A 26 -13.83 -0.46 -1.76
C VAL A 26 -13.33 -0.26 -0.34
N ASP A 27 -14.19 -0.50 0.62
CA ASP A 27 -13.88 -0.36 2.04
C ASP A 27 -13.28 -1.64 2.64
N LEU A 28 -12.93 -1.55 3.91
CA LEU A 28 -12.43 -2.63 4.74
C LEU A 28 -13.48 -3.73 4.94
N SER A 29 -13.03 -4.96 5.10
CA SER A 29 -13.82 -6.03 5.69
C SER A 29 -13.86 -5.88 7.22
N GLU A 30 -14.72 -6.62 7.91
CA GLU A 30 -14.74 -6.67 9.37
C GLU A 30 -13.35 -7.05 9.95
N ARG A 31 -12.67 -8.03 9.34
CA ARG A 31 -11.30 -8.38 9.68
C ARG A 31 -10.35 -7.19 9.49
N GLY A 32 -10.48 -6.46 8.38
CA GLY A 32 -9.63 -5.30 8.09
C GLY A 32 -9.80 -4.17 9.10
N VAL A 33 -11.01 -3.96 9.62
CA VAL A 33 -11.28 -3.03 10.73
C VAL A 33 -10.53 -3.47 11.98
N ASN A 34 -10.55 -4.76 12.33
CA ASN A 34 -9.82 -5.29 13.48
C ASN A 34 -8.31 -5.17 13.30
N GLU A 35 -7.78 -5.51 12.11
CA GLU A 35 -6.36 -5.34 11.77
C GLU A 35 -5.89 -3.88 11.93
N ALA A 36 -6.71 -2.92 11.50
CA ALA A 36 -6.41 -1.49 11.66
C ALA A 36 -6.37 -1.06 13.14
N ARG A 37 -7.35 -1.50 13.94
CA ARG A 37 -7.38 -1.23 15.38
C ARG A 37 -6.19 -1.87 16.10
N ASP A 38 -5.83 -3.10 15.76
CA ASP A 38 -4.67 -3.79 16.34
C ASP A 38 -3.36 -3.07 16.02
N ALA A 39 -3.20 -2.55 14.79
CA ALA A 39 -2.06 -1.69 14.44
C ALA A 39 -1.99 -0.46 15.34
N GLY A 40 -3.11 0.23 15.56
CA GLY A 40 -3.19 1.39 16.45
C GLY A 40 -2.85 1.05 17.90
N ARG A 41 -3.36 -0.06 18.43
CA ARG A 41 -3.04 -0.56 19.79
C ARG A 41 -1.55 -0.89 19.92
N THR A 42 -0.97 -1.55 18.92
CA THR A 42 0.46 -1.90 18.90
C THR A 42 1.32 -0.64 18.93
N LEU A 43 1.04 0.34 18.06
CA LEU A 43 1.75 1.62 18.03
C LEU A 43 1.66 2.36 19.38
N LYS A 44 0.46 2.41 19.96
CA LYS A 44 0.22 3.02 21.28
C LYS A 44 1.00 2.33 22.38
N ALA A 45 0.95 1.00 22.43
CA ALA A 45 1.62 0.20 23.46
C ALA A 45 3.15 0.34 23.40
N GLN A 46 3.71 0.53 22.19
CA GLN A 46 5.14 0.79 21.97
C GLN A 46 5.52 2.27 22.15
N GLY A 47 4.57 3.13 22.56
CA GLY A 47 4.84 4.54 22.86
C GLY A 47 5.02 5.44 21.63
N TYR A 48 4.62 5.00 20.42
CA TYR A 48 4.71 5.82 19.22
C TYR A 48 3.76 7.02 19.31
N ARG A 49 4.26 8.16 18.83
CA ARG A 49 3.48 9.38 18.59
C ARG A 49 3.96 10.01 17.30
N PHE A 50 3.03 10.56 16.55
CA PHE A 50 3.30 11.16 15.25
C PHE A 50 3.01 12.66 15.25
N ASP A 51 3.70 13.37 14.34
CA ASP A 51 3.51 14.80 14.07
C ASP A 51 2.69 15.03 12.81
N LEU A 52 2.59 13.99 11.95
CA LEU A 52 1.88 14.02 10.68
C LEU A 52 1.50 12.59 10.29
N ALA A 53 0.33 12.43 9.68
CA ALA A 53 -0.03 11.23 8.95
C ALA A 53 -0.25 11.53 7.46
N MET A 54 0.10 10.58 6.61
CA MET A 54 -0.09 10.67 5.16
C MET A 54 -0.78 9.40 4.65
N THR A 55 -1.71 9.56 3.70
CA THR A 55 -2.45 8.42 3.14
C THR A 55 -2.85 8.68 1.69
N SER A 56 -3.44 7.68 1.04
CA SER A 56 -3.93 7.75 -0.34
C SER A 56 -5.32 8.40 -0.44
N PHE A 57 -5.86 8.50 -1.66
CA PHE A 57 -7.24 8.92 -1.89
C PHE A 57 -8.28 7.80 -1.70
N LEU A 58 -7.84 6.56 -1.45
CA LEU A 58 -8.74 5.41 -1.40
C LEU A 58 -9.23 5.14 0.03
N GLN A 59 -10.57 4.98 0.17
CA GLN A 59 -11.24 4.91 1.47
C GLN A 59 -10.67 3.83 2.41
N ARG A 60 -10.27 2.66 1.90
CA ARG A 60 -9.71 1.59 2.75
C ARG A 60 -8.43 1.98 3.49
N SER A 61 -7.59 2.86 2.89
CA SER A 61 -6.41 3.37 3.59
C SER A 61 -6.74 4.54 4.52
N ILE A 62 -7.67 5.41 4.12
CA ILE A 62 -8.18 6.49 4.97
C ILE A 62 -8.86 5.90 6.21
N HIS A 63 -9.78 4.97 6.04
CA HIS A 63 -10.48 4.30 7.13
C HIS A 63 -9.52 3.53 8.06
N THR A 64 -8.50 2.86 7.50
CA THR A 64 -7.43 2.24 8.31
C THR A 64 -6.70 3.28 9.15
N LEU A 65 -6.33 4.43 8.56
CA LEU A 65 -5.67 5.51 9.28
C LEU A 65 -6.54 6.06 10.40
N ASP A 66 -7.81 6.33 10.13
CA ASP A 66 -8.75 6.85 11.13
C ASP A 66 -8.88 5.92 12.34
N LEU A 67 -8.99 4.60 12.12
CA LEU A 67 -9.04 3.59 13.17
C LEU A 67 -7.73 3.51 13.97
N ILE A 68 -6.57 3.62 13.31
CA ILE A 68 -5.27 3.70 13.99
C ILE A 68 -5.21 4.94 14.89
N LEU A 69 -5.58 6.11 14.39
CA LEU A 69 -5.53 7.36 15.14
C LEU A 69 -6.52 7.37 16.31
N GLU A 70 -7.69 6.75 16.14
CA GLU A 70 -8.68 6.55 17.23
C GLU A 70 -8.07 5.74 18.39
N GLU A 71 -7.49 4.55 18.09
CA GLU A 71 -6.87 3.69 19.10
C GLU A 71 -5.67 4.36 19.77
N MET A 72 -4.89 5.13 19.02
CA MET A 72 -3.75 5.89 19.54
C MET A 72 -4.17 7.11 20.38
N GLY A 73 -5.42 7.58 20.26
CA GLY A 73 -5.87 8.84 20.86
C GLY A 73 -5.23 10.08 20.21
N GLN A 74 -4.95 10.02 18.90
CA GLN A 74 -4.33 11.09 18.12
C GLN A 74 -5.25 11.63 17.00
N MET A 75 -6.56 11.68 17.19
CA MET A 75 -7.54 12.09 16.17
C MET A 75 -7.35 13.54 15.66
N SER A 76 -6.63 14.38 16.41
CA SER A 76 -6.30 15.76 15.98
C SER A 76 -5.00 15.86 15.17
N LEU A 77 -4.38 14.74 14.86
CA LEU A 77 -3.14 14.72 14.07
C LEU A 77 -3.41 15.29 12.67
N PRO A 78 -2.57 16.20 12.13
CA PRO A 78 -2.67 16.62 10.75
C PRO A 78 -2.57 15.42 9.79
N VAL A 79 -3.48 15.36 8.81
CA VAL A 79 -3.50 14.31 7.78
C VAL A 79 -3.35 14.94 6.40
N GLN A 80 -2.46 14.41 5.60
CA GLN A 80 -2.30 14.75 4.19
C GLN A 80 -2.67 13.57 3.30
N THR A 81 -3.44 13.81 2.26
CA THR A 81 -3.78 12.79 1.26
C THR A 81 -3.07 13.07 -0.05
N ASP A 82 -2.58 12.02 -0.72
CA ASP A 82 -1.94 12.13 -2.02
C ASP A 82 -2.25 10.90 -2.88
N TRP A 83 -2.74 11.13 -4.11
CA TRP A 83 -3.07 10.07 -5.06
C TRP A 83 -1.85 9.20 -5.42
N ARG A 84 -0.64 9.73 -5.33
CA ARG A 84 0.60 9.01 -5.61
C ARG A 84 0.87 7.89 -4.59
N LEU A 85 0.13 7.87 -3.48
CA LEU A 85 0.10 6.76 -2.52
C LEU A 85 -0.97 5.71 -2.84
N ASN A 86 -1.84 5.92 -3.83
CA ASN A 86 -2.84 4.93 -4.23
C ASN A 86 -2.19 3.57 -4.56
N GLU A 87 -3.00 2.52 -4.50
CA GLU A 87 -2.61 1.20 -4.98
C GLU A 87 -2.18 1.26 -6.47
N ARG A 88 -1.40 0.29 -6.93
CA ARG A 88 -1.11 0.12 -8.35
C ARG A 88 -2.41 -0.04 -9.13
N HIS A 89 -2.52 0.67 -10.25
CA HIS A 89 -3.69 0.60 -11.11
C HIS A 89 -3.68 -0.70 -11.93
N TYR A 90 -4.63 -1.59 -11.67
CA TYR A 90 -4.69 -2.90 -12.33
C TYR A 90 -5.39 -2.88 -13.71
N GLY A 91 -5.70 -1.69 -14.25
CA GLY A 91 -6.33 -1.56 -15.56
C GLY A 91 -7.63 -2.34 -15.67
N ALA A 92 -7.84 -3.00 -16.80
CA ALA A 92 -9.04 -3.79 -17.09
C ALA A 92 -9.17 -5.07 -16.24
N LEU A 93 -8.19 -5.39 -15.40
CA LEU A 93 -8.33 -6.50 -14.44
C LEU A 93 -9.10 -6.10 -13.18
N GLN A 94 -9.31 -4.81 -12.92
CA GLN A 94 -10.04 -4.34 -11.74
C GLN A 94 -11.44 -4.97 -11.67
N GLY A 95 -11.81 -5.50 -10.51
CA GLY A 95 -13.07 -6.20 -10.29
C GLY A 95 -13.08 -7.68 -10.65
N LEU A 96 -12.15 -8.16 -11.47
CA LEU A 96 -12.08 -9.57 -11.83
C LEU A 96 -11.60 -10.44 -10.67
N ASN A 97 -12.15 -11.64 -10.55
CA ASN A 97 -11.65 -12.64 -9.59
C ASN A 97 -10.30 -13.20 -10.07
N LYS A 98 -9.32 -13.26 -9.17
CA LYS A 98 -7.94 -13.66 -9.52
C LYS A 98 -7.84 -15.13 -9.97
N LYS A 99 -8.61 -16.06 -9.37
CA LYS A 99 -8.63 -17.48 -9.76
C LYS A 99 -9.28 -17.66 -11.12
N GLU A 100 -10.41 -16.99 -11.38
CA GLU A 100 -11.09 -17.04 -12.68
C GLU A 100 -10.24 -16.42 -13.78
N THR A 101 -9.52 -15.34 -13.48
CA THR A 101 -8.57 -14.71 -14.40
C THR A 101 -7.41 -15.65 -14.71
N ALA A 102 -6.89 -16.35 -13.70
CA ALA A 102 -5.85 -17.37 -13.90
C ALA A 102 -6.33 -18.55 -14.74
N ALA A 103 -7.57 -18.98 -14.56
CA ALA A 103 -8.17 -20.02 -15.40
C ALA A 103 -8.30 -19.62 -16.88
N ARG A 104 -8.49 -18.32 -17.17
CA ARG A 104 -8.63 -17.78 -18.55
C ARG A 104 -7.31 -17.47 -19.22
N HIS A 105 -6.33 -16.92 -18.48
CA HIS A 105 -5.08 -16.39 -19.03
C HIS A 105 -3.84 -17.21 -18.65
N GLY A 106 -4.01 -18.22 -17.79
CA GLY A 106 -2.94 -19.02 -17.23
C GLY A 106 -2.31 -18.40 -15.99
N ASP A 107 -1.87 -19.26 -15.06
CA ASP A 107 -1.25 -18.84 -13.78
C ASP A 107 0.00 -17.97 -14.00
N GLU A 108 0.85 -18.34 -14.98
CA GLU A 108 2.08 -17.60 -15.28
C GLU A 108 1.80 -16.16 -15.72
N GLN A 109 0.82 -15.94 -16.59
CA GLN A 109 0.47 -14.60 -17.06
C GLN A 109 -0.12 -13.75 -15.93
N VAL A 110 -1.00 -14.34 -15.11
CA VAL A 110 -1.58 -13.65 -13.96
C VAL A 110 -0.52 -13.33 -12.91
N LEU A 111 0.45 -14.23 -12.69
CA LEU A 111 1.59 -13.99 -11.82
C LEU A 111 2.44 -12.81 -12.34
N LYS A 112 2.72 -12.74 -13.65
CA LYS A 112 3.42 -11.61 -14.28
C LYS A 112 2.68 -10.29 -14.05
N TRP A 113 1.36 -10.24 -14.24
CA TRP A 113 0.55 -9.04 -13.97
C TRP A 113 0.52 -8.64 -12.51
N ARG A 114 0.59 -9.61 -11.58
CA ARG A 114 0.50 -9.35 -10.15
C ARG A 114 1.84 -9.01 -9.50
N ARG A 115 2.90 -9.66 -9.93
CA ARG A 115 4.21 -9.64 -9.25
C ARG A 115 5.34 -9.09 -10.11
N GLY A 116 5.21 -9.16 -11.44
CA GLY A 116 6.22 -8.66 -12.36
C GLY A 116 6.49 -7.18 -12.15
N TYR A 117 7.77 -6.81 -12.22
CA TYR A 117 8.20 -5.43 -12.00
C TYR A 117 7.74 -4.50 -13.12
N ALA A 118 8.00 -4.85 -14.39
CA ALA A 118 7.75 -3.98 -15.54
C ALA A 118 6.50 -4.35 -16.37
N VAL A 119 5.77 -5.42 -15.99
CA VAL A 119 4.64 -5.92 -16.78
C VAL A 119 3.35 -5.20 -16.38
N ARG A 120 2.73 -4.48 -17.34
CA ARG A 120 1.44 -3.82 -17.15
C ARG A 120 0.29 -4.79 -17.43
N PRO A 121 -0.78 -4.77 -16.62
CA PRO A 121 -2.07 -5.34 -17.01
C PRO A 121 -2.65 -4.63 -18.24
N PRO A 122 -3.65 -5.21 -18.93
CA PRO A 122 -4.39 -4.52 -19.97
C PRO A 122 -4.96 -3.19 -19.46
N ALA A 123 -4.84 -2.13 -20.27
CA ALA A 123 -5.32 -0.81 -19.87
C ALA A 123 -6.86 -0.74 -19.82
N LEU A 124 -7.40 0.12 -18.97
CA LEU A 124 -8.80 0.55 -19.05
C LEU A 124 -8.99 1.50 -20.24
N GLU A 125 -10.12 1.39 -20.89
CA GLU A 125 -10.55 2.40 -21.87
C GLU A 125 -10.94 3.70 -21.15
N VAL A 126 -10.75 4.83 -21.83
CA VAL A 126 -10.97 6.17 -21.23
C VAL A 126 -12.46 6.40 -20.86
N ASP A 127 -13.37 5.78 -21.59
CA ASP A 127 -14.83 5.85 -21.38
C ASP A 127 -15.34 4.86 -20.32
N ASP A 128 -14.48 4.00 -19.77
CA ASP A 128 -14.85 3.14 -18.65
C ASP A 128 -15.20 4.00 -17.43
N PRO A 129 -16.37 3.80 -16.79
CA PRO A 129 -16.77 4.57 -15.62
C PRO A 129 -15.78 4.52 -14.45
N SER A 130 -14.96 3.48 -14.36
CA SER A 130 -13.93 3.32 -13.31
C SER A 130 -12.57 3.93 -13.70
N HIS A 131 -12.45 4.53 -14.90
CA HIS A 131 -11.23 5.20 -15.29
C HIS A 131 -11.03 6.47 -14.44
N PRO A 132 -9.83 6.72 -13.88
CA PRO A 132 -9.59 7.86 -12.99
C PRO A 132 -9.96 9.23 -13.57
N ALA A 133 -9.89 9.41 -14.88
CA ALA A 133 -10.31 10.64 -15.56
C ALA A 133 -11.81 10.96 -15.38
N ASN A 134 -12.62 9.97 -15.02
CA ASN A 134 -14.06 10.10 -14.80
C ASN A 134 -14.43 10.27 -13.30
N ASP A 135 -13.45 10.29 -12.41
CA ASP A 135 -13.64 10.45 -10.96
C ASP A 135 -13.25 11.89 -10.54
N PRO A 136 -14.20 12.67 -9.97
CA PRO A 136 -13.96 14.05 -9.56
C PRO A 136 -12.79 14.27 -8.61
N ARG A 137 -12.41 13.24 -7.83
CA ARG A 137 -11.28 13.31 -6.88
C ARG A 137 -9.94 13.56 -7.56
N TYR A 138 -9.84 13.23 -8.86
CA TYR A 138 -8.62 13.39 -9.65
C TYR A 138 -8.67 14.58 -10.61
N ASN A 139 -9.69 15.44 -10.53
CA ASN A 139 -9.80 16.62 -11.38
C ASN A 139 -8.57 17.54 -11.23
N GLY A 140 -8.01 17.95 -12.36
CA GLY A 140 -6.81 18.80 -12.40
C GLY A 140 -5.48 18.04 -12.19
N ILE A 141 -5.51 16.72 -12.14
CA ILE A 141 -4.31 15.90 -12.08
C ILE A 141 -4.00 15.37 -13.48
N ASP A 142 -2.82 15.72 -13.98
CA ASP A 142 -2.33 15.24 -15.29
C ASP A 142 -1.65 13.88 -15.16
N GLY A 143 -1.71 13.10 -16.24
CA GLY A 143 -0.99 11.83 -16.35
C GLY A 143 -1.55 10.69 -15.52
N LEU A 144 -2.86 10.71 -15.22
CA LEU A 144 -3.55 9.63 -14.51
C LEU A 144 -3.41 8.31 -15.29
N PRO A 145 -3.07 7.19 -14.59
CA PRO A 145 -2.82 5.93 -15.26
C PRO A 145 -4.12 5.21 -15.65
N ALA A 146 -4.14 4.63 -16.86
CA ALA A 146 -5.13 3.63 -17.27
C ALA A 146 -4.70 2.20 -16.86
N THR A 147 -3.45 2.01 -16.55
CA THR A 147 -2.83 0.76 -16.04
C THR A 147 -1.43 1.05 -15.52
N GLU A 148 -0.94 0.26 -14.57
CA GLU A 148 0.41 0.41 -14.02
C GLU A 148 1.10 -0.95 -13.84
N SER A 149 2.40 -0.97 -14.15
CA SER A 149 3.36 -1.92 -13.59
C SER A 149 3.83 -1.46 -12.20
N LEU A 150 4.61 -2.27 -11.50
CA LEU A 150 5.24 -1.82 -10.25
C LEU A 150 6.30 -0.74 -10.52
N ALA A 151 6.97 -0.78 -11.68
CA ALA A 151 7.90 0.27 -12.10
C ALA A 151 7.21 1.63 -12.25
N ASP A 152 6.01 1.67 -12.84
CA ASP A 152 5.23 2.91 -12.95
C ASP A 152 4.82 3.43 -11.56
N THR A 153 4.38 2.53 -10.69
CA THR A 153 4.06 2.86 -9.30
C THR A 153 5.28 3.43 -8.56
N LEU A 154 6.47 2.84 -8.79
CA LEU A 154 7.72 3.31 -8.21
C LEU A 154 8.02 4.76 -8.61
N VAL A 155 7.85 5.11 -9.89
CA VAL A 155 8.12 6.48 -10.38
C VAL A 155 7.28 7.51 -9.61
N ARG A 156 5.96 7.30 -9.46
CA ARG A 156 5.11 8.26 -8.75
C ARG A 156 5.34 8.28 -7.24
N VAL A 157 5.62 7.12 -6.63
CA VAL A 157 5.90 7.02 -5.19
C VAL A 157 7.23 7.67 -4.85
N THR A 158 8.28 7.49 -5.68
CA THR A 158 9.58 8.13 -5.48
C THR A 158 9.48 9.64 -5.63
N LYS A 159 8.69 10.13 -6.62
CA LYS A 159 8.43 11.56 -6.76
C LYS A 159 7.72 12.12 -5.52
N TRP A 160 6.68 11.41 -5.01
CA TRP A 160 6.00 11.79 -3.78
C TRP A 160 6.96 11.79 -2.58
N TRP A 161 7.84 10.79 -2.47
CA TRP A 161 8.86 10.70 -1.42
C TRP A 161 9.70 11.98 -1.34
N HIS A 162 10.30 12.39 -2.46
CA HIS A 162 11.16 13.56 -2.48
C HIS A 162 10.41 14.88 -2.27
N GLU A 163 9.23 15.02 -2.85
CA GLU A 163 8.49 16.28 -2.83
C GLU A 163 7.67 16.49 -1.55
N GLN A 164 7.14 15.42 -0.96
CA GLN A 164 6.18 15.53 0.14
C GLN A 164 6.74 14.99 1.46
N LEU A 165 7.46 13.88 1.48
CA LEU A 165 7.87 13.24 2.73
C LEU A 165 9.24 13.71 3.23
N VAL A 166 10.23 13.82 2.35
CA VAL A 166 11.60 14.21 2.71
C VAL A 166 11.64 15.51 3.54
N PRO A 167 10.95 16.61 3.17
CA PRO A 167 10.97 17.83 3.97
C PRO A 167 10.50 17.65 5.42
N HIS A 168 9.58 16.72 5.65
CA HIS A 168 9.12 16.41 7.00
C HIS A 168 10.15 15.62 7.79
N LEU A 169 10.79 14.61 7.16
CA LEU A 169 11.85 13.85 7.81
C LEU A 169 13.09 14.72 8.11
N GLU A 170 13.46 15.63 7.20
CA GLU A 170 14.53 16.59 7.44
C GLU A 170 14.26 17.51 8.65
N SER A 171 12.97 17.82 8.88
CA SER A 171 12.50 18.61 10.03
C SER A 171 12.28 17.75 11.29
N ASP A 172 12.81 16.54 11.34
CA ASP A 172 12.71 15.58 12.45
C ASP A 172 11.28 15.20 12.84
N ARG A 173 10.30 15.39 11.95
CA ARG A 173 8.92 14.96 12.19
C ARG A 173 8.81 13.45 12.13
N LYS A 174 8.04 12.90 13.05
CA LYS A 174 7.63 11.49 13.07
C LYS A 174 6.40 11.33 12.21
N VAL A 175 6.53 10.59 11.11
CA VAL A 175 5.46 10.46 10.10
C VAL A 175 4.91 9.03 10.09
N LEU A 176 3.57 8.94 10.06
CA LEU A 176 2.83 7.72 9.79
C LEU A 176 2.32 7.73 8.34
N VAL A 177 2.60 6.69 7.57
CA VAL A 177 2.06 6.52 6.22
C VAL A 177 1.19 5.28 6.18
N VAL A 178 -0.08 5.45 5.85
CA VAL A 178 -1.00 4.34 5.62
C VAL A 178 -1.36 4.27 4.14
N ALA A 179 -0.96 3.17 3.49
CA ALA A 179 -1.12 3.05 2.04
C ALA A 179 -1.39 1.58 1.62
N HIS A 180 -0.95 1.17 0.44
CA HIS A 180 -1.37 -0.07 -0.20
C HIS A 180 -0.19 -1.02 -0.44
N GLY A 181 -0.52 -2.28 -0.74
CA GLY A 181 0.48 -3.31 -0.95
C GLY A 181 1.54 -2.96 -1.99
N ASN A 182 1.15 -2.45 -3.17
CA ASN A 182 2.14 -2.16 -4.20
C ASN A 182 2.78 -0.77 -4.05
N SER A 183 2.08 0.26 -3.56
CA SER A 183 2.73 1.55 -3.26
C SER A 183 3.79 1.42 -2.17
N LEU A 184 3.52 0.65 -1.11
CA LEU A 184 4.52 0.39 -0.06
C LEU A 184 5.64 -0.55 -0.53
N ARG A 185 5.36 -1.53 -1.40
CA ARG A 185 6.41 -2.37 -2.03
C ARG A 185 7.32 -1.53 -2.94
N ALA A 186 6.76 -0.58 -3.68
CA ALA A 186 7.55 0.36 -4.47
C ALA A 186 8.44 1.21 -3.57
N MET A 187 7.92 1.68 -2.44
CA MET A 187 8.70 2.43 -1.45
C MET A 187 9.82 1.56 -0.85
N ALA A 188 9.54 0.33 -0.42
CA ALA A 188 10.55 -0.58 0.10
C ALA A 188 11.63 -0.90 -0.94
N LYS A 189 11.24 -1.12 -2.23
CA LYS A 189 12.22 -1.30 -3.30
C LYS A 189 13.18 -0.11 -3.41
N PHE A 190 12.66 1.09 -3.31
CA PHE A 190 13.47 2.32 -3.36
C PHE A 190 14.36 2.48 -2.14
N LEU A 191 13.83 2.25 -0.93
CA LEU A 191 14.56 2.47 0.33
C LEU A 191 15.64 1.42 0.59
N ASP A 192 15.35 0.16 0.27
CA ASP A 192 16.23 -0.99 0.56
C ASP A 192 17.05 -1.42 -0.67
N ASP A 193 16.96 -0.68 -1.79
CA ASP A 193 17.62 -0.96 -3.07
C ASP A 193 17.40 -2.42 -3.55
N LEU A 194 16.16 -2.92 -3.37
CA LEU A 194 15.83 -4.29 -3.74
C LEU A 194 15.91 -4.49 -5.26
N SER A 195 16.49 -5.59 -5.70
CA SER A 195 16.48 -6.02 -7.11
C SER A 195 15.06 -6.32 -7.61
N GLU A 196 14.91 -6.54 -8.93
CA GLU A 196 13.62 -6.95 -9.51
C GLU A 196 13.17 -8.31 -9.01
N ASP A 197 14.09 -9.24 -8.81
CA ASP A 197 13.80 -10.59 -8.30
C ASP A 197 13.39 -10.56 -6.82
N GLU A 198 14.09 -9.77 -6.00
CA GLU A 198 13.76 -9.61 -4.58
C GLU A 198 12.39 -8.99 -4.39
N ILE A 199 12.06 -7.90 -5.11
CA ILE A 199 10.75 -7.24 -4.97
C ILE A 199 9.60 -8.14 -5.42
N MET A 200 9.81 -9.09 -6.35
CA MET A 200 8.79 -10.06 -6.73
C MET A 200 8.37 -10.95 -5.55
N GLN A 201 9.30 -11.26 -4.64
CA GLN A 201 9.06 -12.10 -3.46
C GLN A 201 8.67 -11.29 -2.22
N TYR A 202 8.90 -9.97 -2.23
CA TYR A 202 8.64 -9.11 -1.10
C TYR A 202 7.14 -8.88 -0.89
N ASN A 203 6.65 -9.13 0.33
CA ASN A 203 5.24 -8.99 0.68
C ASN A 203 5.10 -8.15 1.95
N ILE A 204 4.16 -7.23 1.92
CA ILE A 204 3.79 -6.42 3.08
C ILE A 204 2.40 -6.89 3.55
N PRO A 205 2.28 -7.48 4.74
CA PRO A 205 1.01 -7.92 5.29
C PRO A 205 0.12 -6.74 5.69
N THR A 206 -1.19 -6.95 5.76
CA THR A 206 -2.17 -5.94 6.19
C THR A 206 -2.08 -5.69 7.68
N GLY A 207 -2.16 -4.42 8.12
CA GLY A 207 -2.29 -4.05 9.51
C GLY A 207 -1.02 -4.20 10.38
N PHE A 208 0.13 -4.56 9.82
CA PHE A 208 1.38 -4.67 10.57
C PHE A 208 2.23 -3.41 10.39
N PRO A 209 2.53 -2.63 11.46
CA PRO A 209 3.40 -1.48 11.35
C PRO A 209 4.84 -1.88 11.02
N LEU A 210 5.39 -1.30 9.95
CA LEU A 210 6.77 -1.43 9.52
C LEU A 210 7.49 -0.11 9.81
N VAL A 211 8.50 -0.15 10.66
CA VAL A 211 9.26 1.03 11.10
C VAL A 211 10.56 1.09 10.34
N TYR A 212 10.81 2.20 9.65
CA TYR A 212 12.10 2.54 9.07
C TYR A 212 12.82 3.53 9.98
N HIS A 213 14.10 3.28 10.19
CA HIS A 213 15.04 4.18 10.86
C HIS A 213 16.02 4.74 9.84
N PHE A 214 16.26 6.04 9.91
CA PHE A 214 17.16 6.72 8.98
C PHE A 214 18.30 7.41 9.74
N ASN A 215 19.46 7.47 9.08
CA ASN A 215 20.55 8.36 9.43
C ASN A 215 20.16 9.82 9.13
N ASP A 216 21.02 10.76 9.50
CA ASP A 216 20.76 12.20 9.29
C ASP A 216 20.73 12.59 7.80
N ASP A 217 21.42 11.84 6.95
CA ASP A 217 21.44 11.97 5.49
C ASP A 217 20.26 11.25 4.78
N LEU A 218 19.31 10.71 5.54
CA LEU A 218 18.17 9.91 5.08
C LEU A 218 18.54 8.56 4.44
N SER A 219 19.77 8.09 4.58
CA SER A 219 20.07 6.69 4.29
C SER A 219 19.41 5.76 5.30
N VAL A 220 18.95 4.59 4.86
CA VAL A 220 18.28 3.60 5.73
C VAL A 220 19.30 3.01 6.70
N ALA A 221 19.06 3.19 8.01
CA ALA A 221 19.85 2.56 9.07
C ALA A 221 19.33 1.14 9.40
N GLY A 222 18.08 0.88 9.11
CA GLY A 222 17.41 -0.42 9.30
C GLY A 222 15.90 -0.28 9.33
N HIS A 223 15.21 -1.42 9.31
CA HIS A 223 13.76 -1.46 9.47
C HIS A 223 13.32 -2.72 10.24
N GLU A 224 12.16 -2.65 10.85
CA GLU A 224 11.57 -3.77 11.61
C GLU A 224 10.04 -3.70 11.61
N TYR A 225 9.40 -4.86 11.72
CA TYR A 225 7.97 -4.92 11.99
C TYR A 225 7.70 -4.91 13.49
N LEU A 226 6.72 -4.12 13.93
CA LEU A 226 6.22 -4.16 15.31
C LEU A 226 5.21 -5.31 15.44
N ALA A 227 5.71 -6.53 15.44
CA ALA A 227 4.87 -7.73 15.46
C ALA A 227 5.60 -8.91 16.10
N ASP A 228 4.82 -9.87 16.63
CA ASP A 228 5.33 -11.19 16.93
C ASP A 228 5.76 -11.89 15.63
N ALA A 229 6.93 -12.56 15.67
CA ALA A 229 7.52 -13.17 14.48
C ALA A 229 6.62 -14.25 13.85
N ALA A 230 5.93 -15.05 14.66
CA ALA A 230 5.05 -16.11 14.16
C ALA A 230 3.79 -15.52 13.51
N ALA A 231 3.21 -14.46 14.10
CA ALA A 231 2.07 -13.76 13.53
C ALA A 231 2.43 -13.08 12.20
N LEU A 232 3.62 -12.47 12.12
CA LEU A 232 4.13 -11.85 10.90
C LEU A 232 4.33 -12.88 9.79
N GLU A 233 4.98 -14.01 10.08
CA GLU A 233 5.22 -15.08 9.12
C GLU A 233 3.91 -15.65 8.56
N ALA A 234 2.93 -15.91 9.43
CA ALA A 234 1.60 -16.36 9.02
C ALA A 234 0.91 -15.37 8.09
N ALA A 235 0.94 -14.07 8.40
CA ALA A 235 0.34 -13.01 7.59
C ALA A 235 1.04 -12.85 6.23
N VAL A 236 2.37 -12.92 6.18
CA VAL A 236 3.14 -12.89 4.93
C VAL A 236 2.81 -14.11 4.06
N SER A 237 2.71 -15.30 4.65
CA SER A 237 2.34 -16.53 3.96
C SER A 237 0.92 -16.45 3.36
N GLU A 238 -0.04 -15.86 4.09
CA GLU A 238 -1.40 -15.64 3.59
C GLU A 238 -1.38 -14.75 2.34
N VAL A 239 -0.62 -13.65 2.34
CA VAL A 239 -0.50 -12.77 1.15
C VAL A 239 0.10 -13.51 -0.05
N LYS A 240 1.04 -14.43 0.16
CA LYS A 240 1.61 -15.27 -0.91
C LYS A 240 0.57 -16.21 -1.51
N SER A 241 -0.27 -16.82 -0.68
CA SER A 241 -1.25 -17.83 -1.10
C SER A 241 -2.45 -17.28 -1.85
N GLN A 242 -2.81 -15.99 -1.66
CA GLN A 242 -3.99 -15.35 -2.28
C GLN A 242 -4.08 -15.46 -3.83
N ALA A 243 -3.06 -15.95 -4.49
CA ALA A 243 -2.96 -16.02 -5.95
C ALA A 243 -2.71 -17.41 -6.50
N SER A 244 -2.55 -18.39 -5.66
CA SER A 244 -2.40 -19.78 -6.13
C SER A 244 -3.75 -20.29 -6.59
N SER A 245 -3.83 -20.81 -7.83
CA SER A 245 -4.97 -21.57 -8.33
C SER A 245 -5.06 -22.97 -7.68
N LYS A 246 -3.98 -23.39 -7.00
CA LYS A 246 -3.95 -24.65 -6.27
C LYS A 246 -4.73 -24.53 -4.95
N PRO A 247 -5.52 -25.56 -4.62
CA PRO A 247 -6.27 -25.61 -3.37
C PRO A 247 -5.35 -25.61 -2.15
#